data_e78fc3c461490316e124dc121e136b67
#
_entry.id   e78fc3c461490316e124dc121e136b67
#
_cell.length_a   1.000
_cell.length_b   1.000
_cell.length_c   1.000
_cell.angle_alpha   90.00
_cell.angle_beta   90.00
_cell.angle_gamma   90.00
#
_symmetry.space_group_name_H-M   'P 1'
#
loop_
_entity.id
_entity.type
_entity.pdbx_description
1 polymer ?
#
loop_
_entity_poly.entity_id
_entity_poly.type
_entity_poly.pdbx_seq_one_letter_code
_entity_poly.pdbx_strand_id
1 'polypeptide(L)'
;KALQKQNREKEEMIQNISHDLKTPIATIKSYSEAIKDGIYPYDTLEKSIDVIIEHATRLEKKVKSLIILNKMGYLLDKCEEGNHLNMNEVIAKVILSLKVVRPEIEIISYCEDNVLFHGEEEPWRIAVENLIDNALRYASTKVTVELKNNELRVINDGKRIEEDRIPTLFHPYEKGTDGQFGLGLSIVHRVCTTYGYHVEAENLREGACFRIWKEPVKKEWYHKA
;
A
#
# COMPACT_ATOMS: atom_id res chain seq x y z
N LYS A 1 -29.96 5.40 -9.35
CA LYS A 1 -28.72 5.56 -10.15
C LYS A 1 -27.46 5.37 -9.27
N ALA A 2 -27.34 5.98 -8.06
CA ALA A 2 -26.18 5.84 -7.18
C ALA A 2 -26.00 4.39 -6.70
N LEU A 3 -27.06 3.74 -6.23
CA LEU A 3 -27.02 2.34 -5.76
C LEU A 3 -26.63 1.35 -6.87
N GLN A 4 -27.11 1.58 -8.10
CA GLN A 4 -26.74 0.75 -9.24
C GLN A 4 -25.26 0.91 -9.63
N LYS A 5 -24.72 2.13 -9.53
CA LYS A 5 -23.29 2.40 -9.76
C LYS A 5 -22.44 1.67 -8.71
N GLN A 6 -22.83 1.78 -7.44
CA GLN A 6 -22.12 1.14 -6.33
C GLN A 6 -22.14 -0.40 -6.43
N ASN A 7 -23.27 -1.00 -6.83
CA ASN A 7 -23.36 -2.45 -7.05
C ASN A 7 -22.46 -2.90 -8.20
N ARG A 8 -22.43 -2.16 -9.31
CA ARG A 8 -21.57 -2.46 -10.45
C ARG A 8 -20.09 -2.39 -10.09
N GLU A 9 -19.67 -1.33 -9.38
CA GLU A 9 -18.30 -1.19 -8.89
C GLU A 9 -17.91 -2.37 -7.97
N LYS A 10 -18.83 -2.82 -7.11
CA LYS A 10 -18.63 -3.99 -6.25
C LYS A 10 -18.51 -5.31 -7.05
N GLU A 11 -19.32 -5.51 -8.08
CA GLU A 11 -19.24 -6.69 -8.94
C GLU A 11 -17.93 -6.72 -9.73
N GLU A 12 -17.55 -5.60 -10.34
CA GLU A 12 -16.24 -5.45 -11.02
C GLU A 12 -15.08 -5.71 -10.08
N MET A 13 -15.16 -5.23 -8.84
CA MET A 13 -14.18 -5.52 -7.79
C MET A 13 -14.06 -7.02 -7.51
N ILE A 14 -15.17 -7.72 -7.32
CA ILE A 14 -15.18 -9.17 -7.04
C ILE A 14 -14.60 -9.96 -8.22
N GLN A 15 -14.92 -9.59 -9.45
CA GLN A 15 -14.38 -10.23 -10.65
C GLN A 15 -12.87 -10.05 -10.75
N ASN A 16 -12.36 -8.84 -10.52
CA ASN A 16 -10.94 -8.54 -10.53
C ASN A 16 -10.19 -9.29 -9.42
N ILE A 17 -10.74 -9.35 -8.20
CA ILE A 17 -10.20 -10.16 -7.09
C ILE A 17 -10.10 -11.63 -7.52
N SER A 18 -11.17 -12.17 -8.06
CA SER A 18 -11.23 -13.59 -8.46
C SER A 18 -10.19 -13.93 -9.52
N HIS A 19 -10.02 -13.06 -10.52
CA HIS A 19 -8.99 -13.23 -11.54
C HIS A 19 -7.58 -13.14 -10.94
N ASP A 20 -7.34 -12.17 -10.09
CA ASP A 20 -6.05 -11.92 -9.48
C ASP A 20 -5.61 -12.98 -8.47
N LEU A 21 -6.55 -13.69 -7.84
CA LEU A 21 -6.26 -14.82 -6.99
C LEU A 21 -6.03 -16.11 -7.80
N LYS A 22 -6.77 -16.31 -8.91
CA LYS A 22 -6.64 -17.49 -9.75
C LYS A 22 -5.24 -17.66 -10.35
N THR A 23 -4.62 -16.55 -10.80
CA THR A 23 -3.31 -16.59 -11.47
C THR A 23 -2.21 -17.19 -10.58
N PRO A 24 -1.91 -16.70 -9.36
CA PRO A 24 -0.89 -17.29 -8.51
C PRO A 24 -1.25 -18.72 -8.06
N ILE A 25 -2.54 -19.02 -7.83
CA ILE A 25 -2.99 -20.36 -7.49
C ILE A 25 -2.72 -21.33 -8.64
N ALA A 26 -3.03 -20.95 -9.89
CA ALA A 26 -2.76 -21.76 -11.06
C ALA A 26 -1.25 -22.02 -11.24
N THR A 27 -0.42 -21.00 -11.02
CA THR A 27 1.05 -21.12 -11.09
C THR A 27 1.58 -22.07 -10.02
N ILE A 28 1.17 -21.91 -8.76
CA ILE A 28 1.55 -22.79 -7.66
C ILE A 28 1.16 -24.23 -7.99
N LYS A 29 -0.07 -24.45 -8.46
CA LYS A 29 -0.56 -25.78 -8.82
C LYS A 29 0.25 -26.39 -9.96
N SER A 30 0.41 -25.66 -11.07
CA SER A 30 1.15 -26.16 -12.25
C SER A 30 2.59 -26.52 -11.93
N TYR A 31 3.29 -25.70 -11.14
CA TYR A 31 4.67 -25.98 -10.76
C TYR A 31 4.77 -27.15 -9.77
N SER A 32 3.81 -27.26 -8.86
CA SER A 32 3.75 -28.42 -7.95
C SER A 32 3.50 -29.74 -8.70
N GLU A 33 2.63 -29.72 -9.73
CA GLU A 33 2.37 -30.87 -10.60
C GLU A 33 3.62 -31.22 -11.42
N ALA A 34 4.30 -30.24 -12.02
CA ALA A 34 5.54 -30.46 -12.76
C ALA A 34 6.64 -31.08 -11.89
N ILE A 35 6.84 -30.56 -10.66
CA ILE A 35 7.81 -31.08 -9.70
C ILE A 35 7.48 -32.54 -9.34
N LYS A 36 6.19 -32.86 -9.13
CA LYS A 36 5.73 -34.24 -8.85
C LYS A 36 6.06 -35.18 -9.98
N ASP A 37 6.04 -34.70 -11.23
CA ASP A 37 6.39 -35.48 -12.43
C ASP A 37 7.91 -35.48 -12.73
N GLY A 38 8.74 -34.94 -11.82
CA GLY A 38 10.19 -34.85 -11.96
C GLY A 38 10.69 -33.79 -12.92
N ILE A 39 9.80 -32.85 -13.31
CA ILE A 39 10.12 -31.70 -14.18
C ILE A 39 10.35 -30.48 -13.31
N TYR A 40 11.49 -29.82 -13.49
CA TYR A 40 11.85 -28.62 -12.74
C TYR A 40 11.82 -27.38 -13.64
N PRO A 41 10.73 -26.58 -13.63
CA PRO A 41 10.54 -25.44 -14.53
C PRO A 41 11.64 -24.37 -14.45
N TYR A 42 12.40 -24.32 -13.36
CA TYR A 42 13.51 -23.39 -13.12
C TYR A 42 14.86 -24.12 -12.94
N ASP A 43 15.15 -25.09 -13.78
CA ASP A 43 16.37 -25.90 -13.84
C ASP A 43 16.59 -26.83 -12.65
N THR A 44 16.26 -26.41 -11.42
CA THR A 44 16.47 -27.20 -10.21
C THR A 44 15.20 -27.30 -9.37
N LEU A 45 15.11 -28.38 -8.57
CA LEU A 45 14.02 -28.54 -7.60
C LEU A 45 13.93 -27.35 -6.64
N GLU A 46 15.08 -26.90 -6.10
CA GLU A 46 15.17 -25.81 -5.14
C GLU A 46 14.62 -24.51 -5.72
N LYS A 47 15.11 -24.09 -6.90
CA LYS A 47 14.61 -22.89 -7.58
C LYS A 47 13.12 -22.95 -7.92
N SER A 48 12.63 -24.14 -8.30
CA SER A 48 11.22 -24.33 -8.62
C SER A 48 10.34 -24.23 -7.37
N ILE A 49 10.81 -24.71 -6.22
CA ILE A 49 10.15 -24.53 -4.92
C ILE A 49 10.17 -23.07 -4.49
N ASP A 50 11.29 -22.35 -4.65
CA ASP A 50 11.40 -20.93 -4.30
C ASP A 50 10.36 -20.08 -5.04
N VAL A 51 10.11 -20.36 -6.31
CA VAL A 51 9.06 -19.69 -7.09
C VAL A 51 7.66 -19.99 -6.56
N ILE A 52 7.39 -21.23 -6.14
CA ILE A 52 6.12 -21.60 -5.49
C ILE A 52 5.94 -20.80 -4.20
N ILE A 53 6.98 -20.73 -3.37
CA ILE A 53 6.97 -19.95 -2.11
C ILE A 53 6.73 -18.47 -2.39
N GLU A 54 7.39 -17.91 -3.41
CA GLU A 54 7.18 -16.51 -3.82
C GLU A 54 5.71 -16.25 -4.19
N HIS A 55 5.11 -17.10 -5.02
CA HIS A 55 3.70 -16.97 -5.41
C HIS A 55 2.75 -17.15 -4.23
N ALA A 56 3.02 -18.06 -3.30
CA ALA A 56 2.25 -18.25 -2.08
C ALA A 56 2.33 -17.02 -1.17
N THR A 57 3.50 -16.44 -0.98
CA THR A 57 3.72 -15.21 -0.20
C THR A 57 2.99 -14.02 -0.82
N ARG A 58 3.04 -13.89 -2.15
CA ARG A 58 2.27 -12.86 -2.87
C ARG A 58 0.77 -13.02 -2.68
N LEU A 59 0.27 -14.27 -2.70
CA LEU A 59 -1.15 -14.57 -2.46
C LEU A 59 -1.56 -14.21 -1.03
N GLU A 60 -0.74 -14.54 -0.03
CA GLU A 60 -0.98 -14.20 1.37
C GLU A 60 -1.08 -12.67 1.56
N LYS A 61 -0.15 -11.90 1.00
CA LYS A 61 -0.20 -10.42 1.03
C LYS A 61 -1.51 -9.89 0.43
N LYS A 62 -1.97 -10.45 -0.70
CA LYS A 62 -3.25 -10.09 -1.31
C LYS A 62 -4.45 -10.35 -0.40
N VAL A 63 -4.51 -11.54 0.18
CA VAL A 63 -5.61 -11.90 1.09
C VAL A 63 -5.64 -10.95 2.29
N LYS A 64 -4.49 -10.66 2.89
CA LYS A 64 -4.39 -9.66 3.98
C LYS A 64 -4.92 -8.29 3.55
N SER A 65 -4.54 -7.83 2.37
CA SER A 65 -5.01 -6.56 1.80
C SER A 65 -6.54 -6.52 1.65
N LEU A 66 -7.13 -7.60 1.15
CA LEU A 66 -8.58 -7.72 0.98
C LEU A 66 -9.33 -7.74 2.31
N ILE A 67 -8.79 -8.44 3.33
CA ILE A 67 -9.37 -8.48 4.67
C ILE A 67 -9.41 -7.06 5.27
N ILE A 68 -8.35 -6.27 5.06
CA ILE A 68 -8.28 -4.91 5.57
C ILE A 68 -9.25 -4.00 4.86
N LEU A 69 -9.31 -4.04 3.52
CA LEU A 69 -10.29 -3.27 2.76
C LEU A 69 -11.72 -3.56 3.22
N ASN A 70 -12.01 -4.83 3.55
CA ASN A 70 -13.32 -5.24 4.04
C ASN A 70 -13.58 -4.76 5.48
N LYS A 71 -12.60 -4.95 6.40
CA LYS A 71 -12.69 -4.45 7.78
C LYS A 71 -12.88 -2.94 7.87
N MET A 72 -12.19 -2.17 7.02
CA MET A 72 -12.30 -0.70 7.02
C MET A 72 -13.69 -0.20 6.64
N GLY A 73 -14.49 -1.01 5.91
CA GLY A 73 -15.91 -0.71 5.70
C GLY A 73 -16.72 -0.68 7.00
N TYR A 74 -16.34 -1.48 7.98
CA TYR A 74 -17.02 -1.55 9.30
C TYR A 74 -16.41 -0.60 10.36
N LEU A 75 -15.15 -0.16 10.18
CA LEU A 75 -14.47 0.72 11.13
C LEU A 75 -14.94 2.19 11.02
N LEU A 76 -15.49 2.59 9.87
CA LEU A 76 -16.10 3.91 9.69
C LEU A 76 -17.22 4.19 10.70
N ASP A 77 -17.92 3.13 11.16
CA ASP A 77 -19.01 3.23 12.13
C ASP A 77 -18.52 3.18 13.60
N LYS A 78 -17.24 2.89 13.84
CA LYS A 78 -16.67 2.62 15.18
C LYS A 78 -15.37 3.36 15.50
N CYS A 79 -15.00 4.38 14.72
CA CYS A 79 -13.82 5.19 15.06
C CYS A 79 -14.09 5.89 16.39
N GLU A 80 -13.61 5.30 17.50
CA GLU A 80 -13.56 5.99 18.79
C GLU A 80 -12.64 7.21 18.64
N GLU A 81 -13.17 8.38 18.91
CA GLU A 81 -12.40 9.61 19.02
C GLU A 81 -11.38 9.41 20.15
N GLY A 82 -10.10 9.25 19.84
CA GLY A 82 -9.05 9.19 20.86
C GLY A 82 -7.89 8.22 20.61
N ASN A 83 -8.02 7.27 19.71
CA ASN A 83 -6.89 6.38 19.40
C ASN A 83 -5.82 7.11 18.60
N HIS A 84 -4.64 7.28 19.20
CA HIS A 84 -3.46 7.83 18.56
C HIS A 84 -2.33 6.80 18.61
N LEU A 85 -1.54 6.75 17.55
CA LEU A 85 -0.36 5.90 17.46
C LEU A 85 0.88 6.75 17.18
N ASN A 86 2.04 6.25 17.58
CA ASN A 86 3.32 6.87 17.26
C ASN A 86 3.74 6.46 15.84
N MET A 87 3.65 7.38 14.88
CA MET A 87 3.97 7.09 13.48
C MET A 87 5.47 6.82 13.26
N ASN A 88 6.35 7.36 14.11
CA ASN A 88 7.79 7.08 14.06
C ASN A 88 8.06 5.58 14.25
N GLU A 89 7.37 4.93 15.21
CA GLU A 89 7.53 3.50 15.46
C GLU A 89 7.02 2.66 14.30
N VAL A 90 5.89 3.06 13.69
CA VAL A 90 5.34 2.38 12.51
C VAL A 90 6.32 2.44 11.35
N ILE A 91 6.84 3.64 11.03
CA ILE A 91 7.82 3.84 9.95
C ILE A 91 9.08 3.03 10.22
N ALA A 92 9.63 3.06 11.43
CA ALA A 92 10.83 2.32 11.78
C ALA A 92 10.66 0.80 11.60
N LYS A 93 9.54 0.22 12.05
CA LYS A 93 9.20 -1.20 11.87
C LYS A 93 9.10 -1.57 10.39
N VAL A 94 8.44 -0.73 9.58
CA VAL A 94 8.27 -0.96 8.15
C VAL A 94 9.61 -0.85 7.40
N ILE A 95 10.42 0.18 7.67
CA ILE A 95 11.73 0.33 7.04
C ILE A 95 12.61 -0.89 7.35
N LEU A 96 12.63 -1.36 8.60
CA LEU A 96 13.40 -2.53 9.00
C LEU A 96 12.98 -3.78 8.21
N SER A 97 11.69 -3.99 7.98
CA SER A 97 11.16 -5.14 7.24
C SER A 97 11.42 -5.07 5.73
N LEU A 98 11.45 -3.87 5.15
CA LEU A 98 11.60 -3.68 3.70
C LEU A 98 13.06 -3.50 3.25
N LYS A 99 13.97 -3.14 4.15
CA LYS A 99 15.40 -2.92 3.84
C LYS A 99 16.09 -4.16 3.22
N VAL A 100 15.58 -5.36 3.52
CA VAL A 100 16.13 -6.62 2.97
C VAL A 100 15.57 -6.95 1.59
N VAL A 101 14.48 -6.31 1.15
CA VAL A 101 13.79 -6.60 -0.12
C VAL A 101 14.56 -6.04 -1.31
N ARG A 102 15.10 -4.83 -1.17
CA ARG A 102 15.87 -4.12 -2.19
C ARG A 102 17.11 -3.49 -1.54
N PRO A 103 18.13 -4.30 -1.16
CA PRO A 103 19.30 -3.81 -0.40
C PRO A 103 20.15 -2.81 -1.19
N GLU A 104 20.01 -2.77 -2.51
CA GLU A 104 20.68 -1.82 -3.41
C GLU A 104 20.05 -0.41 -3.37
N ILE A 105 18.83 -0.26 -2.85
CA ILE A 105 18.15 1.04 -2.72
C ILE A 105 18.30 1.56 -1.30
N GLU A 106 18.86 2.76 -1.16
CA GLU A 106 19.00 3.41 0.13
C GLU A 106 17.65 3.95 0.64
N ILE A 107 17.27 3.67 1.89
CA ILE A 107 16.11 4.27 2.54
C ILE A 107 16.60 5.29 3.56
N ILE A 108 16.29 6.56 3.32
CA ILE A 108 16.65 7.69 4.19
C ILE A 108 15.39 8.19 4.88
N SER A 109 15.42 8.41 6.19
CA SER A 109 14.28 8.95 6.94
C SER A 109 14.62 10.25 7.66
N TYR A 110 13.77 11.26 7.50
CA TYR A 110 13.81 12.54 8.20
C TYR A 110 12.49 12.70 8.96
N CYS A 111 12.48 12.34 10.22
CA CYS A 111 11.29 12.31 11.05
C CYS A 111 11.44 13.26 12.22
N GLU A 112 10.44 14.13 12.43
CA GLU A 112 10.27 14.83 13.71
C GLU A 112 9.93 13.81 14.80
N ASP A 113 10.33 14.09 16.05
CA ASP A 113 10.10 13.17 17.16
C ASP A 113 8.63 13.14 17.62
N ASN A 114 8.17 11.96 18.02
CA ASN A 114 6.86 11.75 18.66
C ASN A 114 5.67 12.26 17.84
N VAL A 115 5.69 12.07 16.54
CA VAL A 115 4.57 12.42 15.67
C VAL A 115 3.43 11.43 15.85
N LEU A 116 2.27 11.93 16.30
CA LEU A 116 1.07 11.12 16.53
C LEU A 116 0.11 11.23 15.35
N PHE A 117 -0.33 10.06 14.87
CA PHE A 117 -1.43 9.96 13.91
C PHE A 117 -2.66 9.37 14.61
N HIS A 118 -3.85 9.81 14.17
CA HIS A 118 -5.12 9.24 14.61
C HIS A 118 -5.37 7.90 13.91
N GLY A 119 -5.82 6.89 14.67
CA GLY A 119 -6.19 5.58 14.14
C GLY A 119 -5.49 4.42 14.84
N GLU A 120 -5.59 3.22 14.24
CA GLU A 120 -5.00 1.99 14.74
C GLU A 120 -3.67 1.69 14.05
N GLU A 121 -2.75 1.02 14.77
CA GLU A 121 -1.39 0.74 14.27
C GLU A 121 -1.40 -0.14 13.02
N GLU A 122 -2.17 -1.23 13.01
CA GLU A 122 -2.12 -2.22 11.92
C GLU A 122 -2.57 -1.66 10.56
N PRO A 123 -3.68 -0.91 10.43
CA PRO A 123 -4.03 -0.23 9.18
C PRO A 123 -2.96 0.75 8.70
N TRP A 124 -2.40 1.56 9.61
CA TRP A 124 -1.34 2.50 9.25
C TRP A 124 -0.06 1.80 8.84
N ARG A 125 0.33 0.72 9.53
CA ARG A 125 1.49 -0.10 9.17
C ARG A 125 1.38 -0.59 7.73
N ILE A 126 0.20 -1.08 7.34
CA ILE A 126 -0.04 -1.57 5.99
C ILE A 126 -0.05 -0.44 4.97
N ALA A 127 -0.63 0.72 5.30
CA ALA A 127 -0.59 1.89 4.41
C ALA A 127 0.85 2.35 4.15
N VAL A 128 1.67 2.47 5.21
CA VAL A 128 3.08 2.86 5.13
C VAL A 128 3.89 1.82 4.36
N GLU A 129 3.67 0.51 4.61
CA GLU A 129 4.31 -0.58 3.88
C GLU A 129 4.02 -0.50 2.37
N ASN A 130 2.75 -0.26 1.98
CA ASN A 130 2.37 -0.11 0.58
C ASN A 130 3.03 1.11 -0.08
N LEU A 131 3.16 2.23 0.62
CA LEU A 131 3.82 3.43 0.09
C LEU A 131 5.33 3.21 -0.10
N ILE A 132 6.01 2.65 0.91
CA ILE A 132 7.46 2.43 0.84
C ILE A 132 7.79 1.31 -0.17
N ASP A 133 7.03 0.20 -0.20
CA ASP A 133 7.20 -0.85 -1.23
C ASP A 133 7.02 -0.31 -2.64
N ASN A 134 5.99 0.55 -2.84
CA ASN A 134 5.78 1.23 -4.11
C ASN A 134 6.96 2.15 -4.46
N ALA A 135 7.43 2.95 -3.52
CA ALA A 135 8.58 3.83 -3.73
C ALA A 135 9.86 3.05 -4.05
N LEU A 136 10.16 1.96 -3.33
CA LEU A 136 11.29 1.07 -3.60
C LEU A 136 11.24 0.47 -5.00
N ARG A 137 10.05 0.10 -5.48
CA ARG A 137 9.87 -0.48 -6.82
C ARG A 137 10.29 0.47 -7.93
N TYR A 138 9.97 1.75 -7.79
CA TYR A 138 10.21 2.76 -8.82
C TYR A 138 11.45 3.62 -8.55
N ALA A 139 12.12 3.44 -7.42
CA ALA A 139 13.37 4.14 -7.10
C ALA A 139 14.51 3.72 -8.03
N SER A 140 15.38 4.67 -8.35
CA SER A 140 16.65 4.43 -9.03
C SER A 140 17.77 4.12 -8.05
N THR A 141 17.91 4.92 -6.99
CA THR A 141 18.97 4.77 -5.98
C THR A 141 18.49 4.92 -4.54
N LYS A 142 17.45 5.73 -4.31
CA LYS A 142 17.00 6.02 -2.94
C LYS A 142 15.50 6.26 -2.81
N VAL A 143 15.01 5.97 -1.62
CA VAL A 143 13.69 6.36 -1.14
C VAL A 143 13.87 7.27 0.07
N THR A 144 13.18 8.41 0.09
CA THR A 144 13.19 9.35 1.21
C THR A 144 11.83 9.33 1.91
N VAL A 145 11.83 9.15 3.22
CA VAL A 145 10.65 9.19 4.08
C VAL A 145 10.75 10.42 4.97
N GLU A 146 9.82 11.36 4.84
CA GLU A 146 9.75 12.57 5.66
C GLU A 146 8.49 12.52 6.53
N LEU A 147 8.67 12.66 7.85
CA LEU A 147 7.58 12.71 8.80
C LEU A 147 7.62 14.02 9.57
N LYS A 148 6.56 14.80 9.48
CA LYS A 148 6.34 16.03 10.24
C LYS A 148 4.99 15.96 10.94
N ASN A 149 4.73 16.91 11.84
CA ASN A 149 3.43 16.97 12.49
C ASN A 149 2.30 17.00 11.43
N ASN A 150 1.41 16.01 11.51
CA ASN A 150 0.28 15.81 10.58
C ASN A 150 0.63 15.54 9.09
N GLU A 151 1.88 15.27 8.75
CA GLU A 151 2.28 15.03 7.36
C GLU A 151 3.32 13.90 7.25
N LEU A 152 3.06 12.94 6.36
CA LEU A 152 4.01 11.91 5.93
C LEU A 152 4.22 12.05 4.42
N ARG A 153 5.48 12.09 3.98
CA ARG A 153 5.87 12.06 2.57
C ARG A 153 6.78 10.88 2.31
N VAL A 154 6.51 10.15 1.24
CA VAL A 154 7.37 9.06 0.75
C VAL A 154 7.75 9.40 -0.69
N ILE A 155 9.05 9.54 -0.94
CA ILE A 155 9.61 10.07 -2.18
C ILE A 155 10.56 9.04 -2.76
N ASN A 156 10.46 8.77 -4.05
CA ASN A 156 11.45 8.01 -4.81
C ASN A 156 12.15 8.92 -5.83
N ASP A 157 13.39 8.60 -6.18
CA ASP A 157 14.24 9.33 -7.13
C ASP A 157 14.28 8.72 -8.55
N GLY A 158 13.31 7.86 -8.85
CA GLY A 158 13.33 7.14 -10.12
C GLY A 158 12.26 7.59 -11.09
N LYS A 159 11.46 6.63 -11.58
CA LYS A 159 10.45 6.88 -12.60
C LYS A 159 9.34 7.79 -12.09
N ARG A 160 8.97 8.80 -12.89
CA ARG A 160 7.81 9.66 -12.65
C ARG A 160 6.51 8.90 -12.94
N ILE A 161 5.41 9.34 -12.36
CA ILE A 161 4.07 8.84 -12.64
C ILE A 161 3.61 9.43 -13.97
N GLU A 162 2.97 8.61 -14.82
CA GLU A 162 2.31 9.10 -16.03
C GLU A 162 1.18 10.07 -15.63
N GLU A 163 1.17 11.28 -16.22
CA GLU A 163 0.30 12.37 -15.74
C GLU A 163 -1.19 12.06 -15.85
N ASP A 164 -1.58 11.31 -16.87
CA ASP A 164 -2.96 10.83 -17.08
C ASP A 164 -3.43 9.82 -16.03
N ARG A 165 -2.49 9.18 -15.32
CA ARG A 165 -2.76 8.21 -14.26
C ARG A 165 -2.87 8.80 -12.86
N ILE A 166 -2.34 10.01 -12.62
CA ILE A 166 -2.36 10.63 -11.29
C ILE A 166 -3.80 10.70 -10.73
N PRO A 167 -4.83 11.11 -11.50
CA PRO A 167 -6.20 11.23 -10.99
C PRO A 167 -6.85 9.90 -10.56
N THR A 168 -6.42 8.79 -11.15
CA THR A 168 -7.00 7.46 -10.90
C THR A 168 -6.11 6.56 -10.04
N LEU A 169 -4.91 7.01 -9.70
CA LEU A 169 -3.84 6.23 -9.07
C LEU A 169 -4.25 5.50 -7.78
N PHE A 170 -5.18 6.09 -7.04
CA PHE A 170 -5.71 5.54 -5.79
C PHE A 170 -6.98 4.71 -5.98
N HIS A 171 -7.49 4.58 -7.21
CA HIS A 171 -8.62 3.70 -7.48
C HIS A 171 -8.20 2.24 -7.37
N PRO A 172 -9.07 1.36 -6.88
CA PRO A 172 -8.79 -0.07 -6.85
C PRO A 172 -8.52 -0.60 -8.27
N TYR A 173 -7.51 -1.49 -8.39
CA TYR A 173 -7.12 -2.16 -9.65
C TYR A 173 -6.48 -1.29 -10.72
N GLU A 174 -6.12 -0.05 -10.42
CA GLU A 174 -5.24 0.72 -11.29
C GLU A 174 -3.85 0.07 -11.33
N LYS A 175 -3.50 -0.48 -12.49
CA LYS A 175 -2.22 -1.19 -12.70
C LYS A 175 -1.26 -0.29 -13.47
N GLY A 176 -0.04 -0.10 -12.96
CA GLY A 176 1.09 0.39 -13.76
C GLY A 176 1.54 -0.65 -14.80
N THR A 177 2.36 -0.22 -15.75
CA THR A 177 2.96 -1.09 -16.78
C THR A 177 3.73 -2.27 -16.19
N ASP A 178 4.29 -2.11 -14.97
CA ASP A 178 5.01 -3.16 -14.22
C ASP A 178 4.22 -3.60 -12.98
N GLY A 179 2.91 -3.34 -12.95
CA GLY A 179 2.08 -3.34 -11.76
C GLY A 179 1.71 -4.70 -11.23
N GLN A 180 2.13 -4.97 -10.03
CA GLN A 180 1.46 -5.92 -9.16
C GLN A 180 0.19 -5.25 -8.60
N PHE A 181 -0.97 -5.77 -8.98
CA PHE A 181 -2.23 -5.81 -8.26
C PHE A 181 -3.06 -4.55 -8.01
N GLY A 182 -2.65 -3.33 -8.23
CA GLY A 182 -3.50 -2.13 -8.11
C GLY A 182 -4.30 -1.94 -6.81
N LEU A 183 -4.03 -2.75 -5.75
CA LEU A 183 -4.74 -2.65 -4.47
C LEU A 183 -3.96 -1.84 -3.43
N GLY A 184 -2.64 -1.76 -3.53
CA GLY A 184 -1.81 -1.13 -2.49
C GLY A 184 -2.16 0.33 -2.23
N LEU A 185 -2.22 1.14 -3.28
CA LEU A 185 -2.55 2.57 -3.16
C LEU A 185 -4.03 2.80 -2.81
N SER A 186 -4.95 1.93 -3.23
CA SER A 186 -6.35 2.02 -2.81
C SER A 186 -6.51 1.71 -1.31
N ILE A 187 -5.67 0.84 -0.73
CA ILE A 187 -5.62 0.62 0.71
C ILE A 187 -5.14 1.89 1.42
N VAL A 188 -4.07 2.52 0.92
CA VAL A 188 -3.57 3.79 1.48
C VAL A 188 -4.68 4.83 1.50
N HIS A 189 -5.37 5.02 0.38
CA HIS A 189 -6.49 5.94 0.28
C HIS A 189 -7.60 5.61 1.28
N ARG A 190 -7.95 4.33 1.41
CA ARG A 190 -8.99 3.88 2.34
C ARG A 190 -8.62 4.13 3.79
N VAL A 191 -7.36 3.84 4.19
CA VAL A 191 -6.84 4.14 5.54
C VAL A 191 -6.91 5.63 5.82
N CYS A 192 -6.38 6.45 4.91
CA CYS A 192 -6.40 7.90 5.05
C CYS A 192 -7.84 8.43 5.23
N THR A 193 -8.75 8.04 4.32
CA THR A 193 -10.16 8.49 4.38
C THR A 193 -10.84 8.05 5.68
N THR A 194 -10.59 6.82 6.14
CA THR A 194 -11.18 6.28 7.39
C THR A 194 -10.76 7.11 8.62
N TYR A 195 -9.51 7.56 8.67
CA TYR A 195 -8.99 8.33 9.81
C TYR A 195 -8.95 9.84 9.59
N GLY A 196 -9.58 10.34 8.51
CA GLY A 196 -9.72 11.77 8.22
C GLY A 196 -8.44 12.42 7.73
N TYR A 197 -7.59 11.68 7.02
CA TYR A 197 -6.42 12.16 6.30
C TYR A 197 -6.68 12.26 4.81
N HIS A 198 -5.95 13.13 4.15
CA HIS A 198 -5.85 13.21 2.70
C HIS A 198 -4.64 12.44 2.20
N VAL A 199 -4.68 11.98 0.96
CA VAL A 199 -3.53 11.41 0.27
C VAL A 199 -3.51 11.90 -1.17
N GLU A 200 -2.32 12.26 -1.64
CA GLU A 200 -2.09 12.67 -3.02
C GLU A 200 -0.75 12.13 -3.52
N ALA A 201 -0.58 12.15 -4.83
CA ALA A 201 0.68 11.85 -5.49
C ALA A 201 1.02 12.99 -6.44
N GLU A 202 2.29 13.36 -6.48
CA GLU A 202 2.81 14.40 -7.36
C GLU A 202 4.13 13.97 -7.98
N ASN A 203 4.39 14.43 -9.19
CA ASN A 203 5.68 14.29 -9.82
C ASN A 203 6.63 15.37 -9.35
N LEU A 204 7.82 14.97 -8.94
CA LEU A 204 8.93 15.89 -8.68
C LEU A 204 9.80 16.06 -9.93
N ARG A 205 10.86 16.87 -9.83
CA ARG A 205 11.85 17.02 -10.91
C ARG A 205 12.45 15.65 -11.25
N GLU A 206 12.78 14.86 -10.25
CA GLU A 206 13.22 13.48 -10.34
C GLU A 206 12.33 12.63 -9.45
N GLY A 207 11.65 11.62 -10.04
CA GLY A 207 10.79 10.71 -9.33
C GLY A 207 9.40 11.24 -8.98
N ALA A 208 8.83 10.66 -7.93
CA ALA A 208 7.48 10.93 -7.46
C ALA A 208 7.42 11.03 -5.94
N CYS A 209 6.44 11.78 -5.45
CA CYS A 209 6.14 11.94 -4.03
C CYS A 209 4.71 11.51 -3.74
N PHE A 210 4.54 10.70 -2.72
CA PHE A 210 3.26 10.38 -2.12
C PHE A 210 3.17 11.11 -0.79
N ARG A 211 2.12 11.90 -0.62
CA ARG A 211 1.91 12.74 0.55
C ARG A 211 0.62 12.37 1.25
N ILE A 212 0.69 12.13 2.57
CA ILE A 212 -0.45 11.96 3.46
C ILE A 212 -0.44 13.13 4.44
N TRP A 213 -1.59 13.81 4.60
CA TRP A 213 -1.69 14.92 5.54
C TRP A 213 -3.08 15.06 6.12
N LYS A 214 -3.16 15.76 7.25
CA LYS A 214 -4.41 16.14 7.87
C LYS A 214 -4.44 17.66 8.05
N GLU A 215 -5.55 18.28 7.67
CA GLU A 215 -5.69 19.71 7.91
C GLU A 215 -5.65 19.99 9.42
N PRO A 216 -4.94 21.04 9.84
CA PRO A 216 -4.97 21.47 11.23
C PRO A 216 -6.41 21.82 11.61
N VAL A 217 -6.89 21.28 12.71
CA VAL A 217 -8.21 21.63 13.25
C VAL A 217 -8.23 23.12 13.49
N LYS A 218 -9.04 23.87 12.74
CA LYS A 218 -9.30 25.29 13.03
C LYS A 218 -9.90 25.35 14.42
N LYS A 219 -9.16 25.84 15.42
CA LYS A 219 -9.72 26.19 16.73
C LYS A 219 -10.70 27.31 16.49
N GLU A 220 -11.99 27.01 16.40
CA GLU A 220 -13.04 28.05 16.54
C GLU A 220 -12.92 28.61 17.95
N TRP A 221 -12.39 29.83 18.04
CA TRP A 221 -12.45 30.60 19.26
C TRP A 221 -13.90 31.00 19.45
N TYR A 222 -14.65 30.22 20.25
CA TYR A 222 -15.91 30.73 20.77
C TYR A 222 -15.61 31.94 21.66
N HIS A 223 -15.72 33.13 21.11
CA HIS A 223 -15.90 34.32 21.92
C HIS A 223 -17.25 34.18 22.61
N LYS A 224 -17.25 33.70 23.85
CA LYS A 224 -18.36 33.95 24.75
C LYS A 224 -18.33 35.43 25.06
N ALA A 225 -19.27 36.20 24.48
CA ALA A 225 -19.66 37.53 24.92
C ALA A 225 -20.50 37.41 26.21
#